data_eb26aacbd16f03b9319d49f243b93a66
#
_entry.id   eb26aacbd16f03b9319d49f243b93a66
#
_cell.length_a   1.000
_cell.length_b   1.000
_cell.length_c   1.000
_cell.angle_alpha   90.00
_cell.angle_beta   90.00
_cell.angle_gamma   90.00
#
_symmetry.space_group_name_H-M   'P 1'
#
loop_
_entity.id
_entity.type
_entity.pdbx_description
1 polymer ?
#
loop_
_entity_poly.entity_id
_entity_poly.type
_entity_poly.pdbx_seq_one_letter_code
_entity_poly.pdbx_strand_id
1 'polypeptide(L)'
;MLSKVCNRPYFFAPHTSNPSYPLFVFIPGMDETGKELMSIQTVGLEAAFDVRCFVIPPDNLTSWDQMTEELVSLTQIELEKVPQSLVYLCAESFGSCLALKVLEKFPQLFTKVILINSASSFHRVSLLNLGSLLFPYTPQFFYKISSFLSLPFLANLSRVSSTASLALLKSTRSAPKETANQRLSLMREFNIDENKLSQITQPVLLIASRDDRLLPSEAEAQRLSNIFPNSQIITLPNSGHACLVQNDVNLYEILLSANFIIA
;
A
#
# COMPACT_ATOMS: atom_id res chain seq x y z
N MET A 1 -25.23 25.15 9.00
CA MET A 1 -24.14 24.76 8.11
C MET A 1 -23.13 24.00 8.96
N LEU A 2 -23.19 22.68 8.99
CA LEU A 2 -22.15 21.84 9.60
C LEU A 2 -20.92 21.97 8.70
N SER A 3 -19.81 22.49 9.26
CA SER A 3 -18.52 22.50 8.60
C SER A 3 -18.21 21.07 8.17
N LYS A 4 -18.12 20.80 6.84
CA LYS A 4 -17.48 19.59 6.33
C LYS A 4 -16.07 19.59 6.92
N VAL A 5 -15.84 18.80 7.96
CA VAL A 5 -14.49 18.45 8.38
C VAL A 5 -13.84 17.89 7.12
N CYS A 6 -12.85 18.59 6.60
CA CYS A 6 -12.15 18.17 5.40
C CYS A 6 -11.39 16.90 5.76
N ASN A 7 -11.90 15.76 5.33
CA ASN A 7 -11.36 14.44 5.66
C ASN A 7 -10.14 14.17 4.79
N ARG A 8 -9.05 14.92 5.07
CA ARG A 8 -7.77 14.82 4.32
C ARG A 8 -6.95 13.64 4.81
N PRO A 9 -6.16 13.03 3.93
CA PRO A 9 -5.12 12.10 4.33
C PRO A 9 -4.17 12.71 5.37
N TYR A 10 -3.61 11.86 6.24
CA TYR A 10 -2.67 12.29 7.28
C TYR A 10 -1.70 11.17 7.62
N PHE A 11 -0.59 11.52 8.28
CA PHE A 11 0.32 10.53 8.83
C PHE A 11 -0.09 10.08 10.24
N PHE A 12 0.00 8.79 10.46
CA PHE A 12 -0.13 8.12 11.74
C PHE A 12 1.18 7.42 12.08
N ALA A 13 1.71 7.67 13.28
CA ALA A 13 2.85 6.93 13.81
C ALA A 13 2.34 5.70 14.56
N PRO A 14 2.55 4.47 14.06
CA PRO A 14 2.03 3.25 14.70
C PRO A 14 2.80 2.87 15.97
N HIS A 15 4.04 3.33 16.08
CA HIS A 15 4.97 3.07 17.15
C HIS A 15 5.57 4.36 17.69
N THR A 16 6.38 4.26 18.75
CA THR A 16 7.10 5.42 19.29
C THR A 16 8.04 5.98 18.22
N SER A 17 7.90 7.27 17.96
CA SER A 17 8.74 7.98 16.98
C SER A 17 10.18 8.07 17.49
N ASN A 18 11.15 7.78 16.60
CA ASN A 18 12.56 8.00 16.82
C ASN A 18 13.16 8.84 15.68
N PRO A 19 13.21 10.18 15.84
CA PRO A 19 13.68 11.07 14.79
C PRO A 19 15.13 10.87 14.35
N SER A 20 15.93 10.10 15.10
CA SER A 20 17.31 9.76 14.69
C SER A 20 17.38 8.64 13.64
N TYR A 21 16.29 7.91 13.43
CA TYR A 21 16.21 6.84 12.46
C TYR A 21 15.74 7.34 11.09
N PRO A 22 16.07 6.63 9.99
CA PRO A 22 15.52 6.92 8.67
C PRO A 22 14.00 6.99 8.68
N LEU A 23 13.43 7.94 7.95
CA LEU A 23 11.99 8.07 7.79
C LEU A 23 11.47 6.91 6.91
N PHE A 24 10.46 6.20 7.40
CA PHE A 24 9.79 5.11 6.68
C PHE A 24 8.32 5.46 6.46
N VAL A 25 7.96 5.77 5.22
CA VAL A 25 6.59 6.09 4.82
C VAL A 25 5.92 4.81 4.31
N PHE A 26 4.89 4.34 5.02
CA PHE A 26 4.08 3.18 4.64
C PHE A 26 2.73 3.62 4.07
N ILE A 27 2.41 3.15 2.86
CA ILE A 27 1.12 3.36 2.21
C ILE A 27 0.38 2.02 2.17
N PRO A 28 -0.75 1.87 2.89
CA PRO A 28 -1.50 0.62 2.95
C PRO A 28 -2.26 0.31 1.67
N GLY A 29 -2.79 -0.90 1.59
CA GLY A 29 -3.73 -1.32 0.54
C GLY A 29 -5.06 -0.57 0.56
N MET A 30 -5.92 -0.88 -0.42
CA MET A 30 -7.27 -0.30 -0.50
C MET A 30 -8.06 -0.70 0.75
N ASP A 31 -8.64 0.30 1.43
CA ASP A 31 -9.44 0.12 2.64
C ASP A 31 -8.68 -0.50 3.84
N GLU A 32 -7.34 -0.55 3.80
CA GLU A 32 -6.49 -1.05 4.88
C GLU A 32 -5.98 0.08 5.80
N THR A 33 -6.70 1.17 5.88
CA THR A 33 -6.32 2.40 6.60
C THR A 33 -6.64 2.40 8.09
N GLY A 34 -7.00 1.24 8.64
CA GLY A 34 -7.25 1.07 10.07
C GLY A 34 -5.94 1.14 10.89
N LYS A 35 -5.91 1.99 11.93
CA LYS A 35 -4.69 2.15 12.76
C LYS A 35 -4.19 0.84 13.37
N GLU A 36 -5.10 -0.01 13.83
CA GLU A 36 -4.79 -1.33 14.39
C GLU A 36 -4.14 -2.24 13.34
N LEU A 37 -4.69 -2.24 12.11
CA LEU A 37 -4.16 -3.04 11.00
C LEU A 37 -2.77 -2.56 10.58
N MET A 38 -2.59 -1.25 10.41
CA MET A 38 -1.30 -0.67 10.04
C MET A 38 -0.22 -0.92 11.11
N SER A 39 -0.59 -0.93 12.40
CA SER A 39 0.36 -1.29 13.47
C SER A 39 0.80 -2.75 13.39
N ILE A 40 -0.09 -3.65 12.94
CA ILE A 40 0.26 -5.06 12.70
C ILE A 40 1.17 -5.19 11.47
N GLN A 41 0.84 -4.52 10.37
CA GLN A 41 1.60 -4.58 9.11
C GLN A 41 3.02 -4.00 9.21
N THR A 42 3.25 -3.11 10.17
CA THR A 42 4.54 -2.42 10.35
C THR A 42 5.32 -2.86 11.59
N VAL A 43 4.89 -3.95 12.24
CA VAL A 43 5.56 -4.47 13.44
C VAL A 43 7.03 -4.79 13.17
N GLY A 44 7.92 -4.39 14.09
CA GLY A 44 9.37 -4.61 14.01
C GLY A 44 10.12 -3.51 13.25
N LEU A 45 9.46 -2.72 12.40
CA LEU A 45 10.12 -1.63 11.67
C LEU A 45 10.66 -0.54 12.61
N GLU A 46 10.06 -0.35 13.78
CA GLU A 46 10.49 0.61 14.81
C GLU A 46 11.91 0.34 15.35
N ALA A 47 12.45 -0.84 15.10
CA ALA A 47 13.83 -1.18 15.48
C ALA A 47 14.87 -0.41 14.64
N ALA A 48 14.52 0.06 13.44
CA ALA A 48 15.44 0.72 12.53
C ALA A 48 14.88 1.97 11.84
N PHE A 49 13.59 2.30 12.04
CA PHE A 49 12.92 3.35 11.28
C PHE A 49 12.02 4.22 12.16
N ASP A 50 11.90 5.50 11.77
CA ASP A 50 10.83 6.39 12.21
C ASP A 50 9.64 6.24 11.26
N VAL A 51 8.63 5.44 11.66
CA VAL A 51 7.55 4.98 10.79
C VAL A 51 6.41 5.98 10.75
N ARG A 52 5.94 6.29 9.54
CA ARG A 52 4.72 7.06 9.26
C ARG A 52 3.82 6.27 8.32
N CYS A 53 2.62 5.94 8.76
CA CYS A 53 1.60 5.31 7.94
C CYS A 53 0.69 6.37 7.34
N PHE A 54 0.49 6.32 6.02
CA PHE A 54 -0.40 7.22 5.29
C PHE A 54 -1.84 6.76 5.42
N VAL A 55 -2.62 7.45 6.21
CA VAL A 55 -4.04 7.17 6.43
C VAL A 55 -4.86 7.90 5.39
N ILE A 56 -5.60 7.16 4.58
CA ILE A 56 -6.64 7.69 3.69
C ILE A 56 -7.98 7.48 4.40
N PRO A 57 -8.67 8.55 4.86
CA PRO A 57 -9.95 8.40 5.54
C PRO A 57 -10.95 7.55 4.75
N PRO A 58 -11.79 6.73 5.41
CA PRO A 58 -12.65 5.77 4.71
C PRO A 58 -13.69 6.41 3.78
N ASP A 59 -14.05 7.65 4.00
CA ASP A 59 -14.98 8.46 3.18
C ASP A 59 -14.27 9.47 2.26
N ASN A 60 -12.95 9.34 2.11
CA ASN A 60 -12.16 10.21 1.22
C ASN A 60 -12.36 9.81 -0.24
N LEU A 61 -12.72 10.79 -1.08
CA LEU A 61 -13.00 10.65 -2.53
C LEU A 61 -11.97 11.39 -3.40
N THR A 62 -10.74 11.56 -2.92
CA THR A 62 -9.71 12.27 -3.67
C THR A 62 -9.18 11.49 -4.88
N SER A 63 -8.66 12.22 -5.86
CA SER A 63 -8.00 11.66 -7.05
C SER A 63 -6.57 11.19 -6.74
N TRP A 64 -5.94 10.49 -7.70
CA TRP A 64 -4.51 10.15 -7.62
C TRP A 64 -3.64 11.39 -7.43
N ASP A 65 -3.91 12.47 -8.15
CA ASP A 65 -3.12 13.70 -8.07
C ASP A 65 -3.21 14.33 -6.68
N GLN A 66 -4.42 14.45 -6.14
CA GLN A 66 -4.64 15.01 -4.81
C GLN A 66 -3.98 14.15 -3.72
N MET A 67 -4.10 12.82 -3.77
CA MET A 67 -3.42 11.92 -2.83
C MET A 67 -1.89 12.02 -2.94
N THR A 68 -1.37 12.17 -4.17
CA THR A 68 0.06 12.35 -4.43
C THR A 68 0.57 13.64 -3.78
N GLU A 69 -0.12 14.76 -3.99
CA GLU A 69 0.24 16.06 -3.41
C GLU A 69 0.18 16.04 -1.88
N GLU A 70 -0.84 15.44 -1.29
CA GLU A 70 -0.96 15.30 0.16
C GLU A 70 0.18 14.44 0.75
N LEU A 71 0.48 13.29 0.13
CA LEU A 71 1.59 12.43 0.59
C LEU A 71 2.93 13.16 0.53
N VAL A 72 3.21 13.84 -0.57
CA VAL A 72 4.44 14.61 -0.76
C VAL A 72 4.55 15.73 0.27
N SER A 73 3.47 16.51 0.44
CA SER A 73 3.42 17.61 1.42
C SER A 73 3.65 17.10 2.85
N LEU A 74 2.99 16.01 3.25
CA LEU A 74 3.17 15.42 4.58
C LEU A 74 4.60 14.89 4.77
N THR A 75 5.19 14.27 3.74
CA THR A 75 6.58 13.79 3.79
C THR A 75 7.56 14.96 3.95
N GLN A 76 7.37 16.04 3.20
CA GLN A 76 8.20 17.26 3.32
C GLN A 76 8.11 17.89 4.71
N ILE A 77 6.91 17.95 5.30
CA ILE A 77 6.72 18.45 6.67
C ILE A 77 7.49 17.59 7.69
N GLU A 78 7.54 16.25 7.54
CA GLU A 78 8.35 15.41 8.42
C GLU A 78 9.85 15.69 8.22
N LEU A 79 10.32 15.86 6.98
CA LEU A 79 11.72 16.16 6.67
C LEU A 79 12.16 17.55 7.14
N GLU A 80 11.24 18.54 7.19
CA GLU A 80 11.53 19.85 7.76
C GLU A 80 11.76 19.80 9.29
N LYS A 81 11.07 18.89 10.00
CA LYS A 81 11.26 18.72 11.44
C LYS A 81 12.64 18.12 11.77
N VAL A 82 13.03 17.10 11.01
CA VAL A 82 14.31 16.42 11.18
C VAL A 82 14.83 16.04 9.79
N PRO A 83 15.82 16.77 9.26
CA PRO A 83 16.40 16.46 7.95
C PRO A 83 17.00 15.05 7.95
N GLN A 84 16.42 14.15 7.16
CA GLN A 84 16.89 12.78 6.99
C GLN A 84 17.59 12.62 5.64
N SER A 85 18.73 11.93 5.64
CA SER A 85 19.42 11.56 4.39
C SER A 85 18.80 10.34 3.71
N LEU A 86 18.08 9.51 4.48
CA LEU A 86 17.45 8.28 4.00
C LEU A 86 15.94 8.32 4.28
N VAL A 87 15.17 8.22 3.19
CA VAL A 87 13.71 8.19 3.23
C VAL A 87 13.21 6.99 2.44
N TYR A 88 12.51 6.09 3.12
CA TYR A 88 11.95 4.89 2.52
C TYR A 88 10.49 5.08 2.17
N LEU A 89 10.10 4.67 0.97
CA LEU A 89 8.72 4.57 0.55
C LEU A 89 8.33 3.10 0.46
N CYS A 90 7.40 2.66 1.28
CA CYS A 90 6.85 1.31 1.23
C CYS A 90 5.36 1.37 0.93
N ALA A 91 4.89 0.56 -0.01
CA ALA A 91 3.51 0.61 -0.42
C ALA A 91 2.97 -0.77 -0.78
N GLU A 92 1.75 -1.09 -0.32
CA GLU A 92 1.06 -2.35 -0.58
C GLU A 92 -0.14 -2.13 -1.51
N SER A 93 -0.33 -3.02 -2.49
CA SER A 93 -1.54 -3.11 -3.33
C SER A 93 -1.93 -1.76 -4.00
N PHE A 94 -3.09 -1.20 -3.66
CA PHE A 94 -3.56 0.14 -4.07
C PHE A 94 -2.53 1.22 -3.72
N GLY A 95 -1.91 1.13 -2.56
CA GLY A 95 -0.85 2.04 -2.13
C GLY A 95 0.33 2.06 -3.10
N SER A 96 0.66 0.92 -3.73
CA SER A 96 1.71 0.86 -4.75
C SER A 96 1.38 1.70 -5.99
N CYS A 97 0.10 1.80 -6.38
CA CYS A 97 -0.32 2.71 -7.44
C CYS A 97 -0.03 4.18 -7.06
N LEU A 98 -0.35 4.55 -5.82
CA LEU A 98 -0.04 5.89 -5.31
C LEU A 98 1.48 6.14 -5.26
N ALA A 99 2.25 5.17 -4.77
CA ALA A 99 3.71 5.26 -4.76
C ALA A 99 4.30 5.47 -6.16
N LEU A 100 3.80 4.74 -7.16
CA LEU A 100 4.22 4.92 -8.55
C LEU A 100 3.87 6.32 -9.09
N LYS A 101 2.70 6.88 -8.74
CA LYS A 101 2.33 8.26 -9.08
C LYS A 101 3.24 9.30 -8.42
N VAL A 102 3.65 9.05 -7.19
CA VAL A 102 4.63 9.91 -6.49
C VAL A 102 6.00 9.83 -7.18
N LEU A 103 6.49 8.65 -7.50
CA LEU A 103 7.77 8.47 -8.19
C LEU A 103 7.78 9.12 -9.58
N GLU A 104 6.65 9.07 -10.30
CA GLU A 104 6.50 9.72 -11.63
C GLU A 104 6.68 11.23 -11.55
N LYS A 105 6.23 11.88 -10.47
CA LYS A 105 6.23 13.34 -10.30
C LYS A 105 7.40 13.85 -9.44
N PHE A 106 7.81 13.09 -8.44
CA PHE A 106 8.79 13.47 -7.43
C PHE A 106 9.85 12.36 -7.24
N PRO A 107 10.61 12.01 -8.28
CA PRO A 107 11.51 10.84 -8.28
C PRO A 107 12.61 10.90 -7.22
N GLN A 108 13.00 12.11 -6.76
CA GLN A 108 14.10 12.29 -5.82
C GLN A 108 13.66 12.39 -4.35
N LEU A 109 12.35 12.32 -4.06
CA LEU A 109 11.86 12.49 -2.68
C LEU A 109 12.22 11.30 -1.78
N PHE A 110 12.30 10.11 -2.36
CA PHE A 110 12.58 8.87 -1.64
C PHE A 110 13.90 8.26 -2.10
N THR A 111 14.68 7.75 -1.16
CA THR A 111 15.98 7.16 -1.42
C THR A 111 15.91 5.66 -1.68
N LYS A 112 14.88 4.99 -1.16
CA LYS A 112 14.59 3.56 -1.39
C LYS A 112 13.09 3.33 -1.50
N VAL A 113 12.69 2.38 -2.34
CA VAL A 113 11.29 2.07 -2.63
C VAL A 113 11.01 0.58 -2.41
N ILE A 114 9.89 0.28 -1.75
CA ILE A 114 9.40 -1.08 -1.54
C ILE A 114 7.96 -1.14 -2.06
N LEU A 115 7.69 -2.04 -3.01
CA LEU A 115 6.35 -2.26 -3.56
C LEU A 115 5.93 -3.70 -3.28
N ILE A 116 4.80 -3.87 -2.61
CA ILE A 116 4.28 -5.16 -2.14
C ILE A 116 2.98 -5.46 -2.85
N ASN A 117 2.89 -6.60 -3.54
CA ASN A 117 1.68 -7.07 -4.23
C ASN A 117 0.98 -5.95 -5.02
N SER A 118 1.74 -5.26 -5.88
CA SER A 118 1.30 -4.03 -6.54
C SER A 118 0.03 -4.22 -7.37
N ALA A 119 -0.94 -3.29 -7.21
CA ALA A 119 -2.18 -3.28 -7.98
C ALA A 119 -2.07 -2.54 -9.33
N SER A 120 -0.86 -2.16 -9.76
CA SER A 120 -0.66 -1.34 -10.96
C SER A 120 -1.08 -2.03 -12.28
N SER A 121 -1.23 -3.36 -12.27
CA SER A 121 -1.79 -4.13 -13.38
C SER A 121 -3.29 -4.43 -13.27
N PHE A 122 -4.01 -3.89 -12.29
CA PHE A 122 -5.43 -4.18 -12.04
C PHE A 122 -6.28 -4.08 -13.31
N HIS A 123 -6.13 -3.01 -14.08
CA HIS A 123 -6.87 -2.77 -15.32
C HIS A 123 -6.56 -3.79 -16.42
N ARG A 124 -5.44 -4.51 -16.37
CA ARG A 124 -5.02 -5.55 -17.33
C ARG A 124 -5.65 -6.91 -17.03
N VAL A 125 -6.21 -7.10 -15.84
CA VAL A 125 -6.90 -8.32 -15.43
C VAL A 125 -8.38 -8.21 -15.82
N SER A 126 -8.78 -8.83 -16.93
CA SER A 126 -10.11 -8.68 -17.51
C SER A 126 -11.26 -8.94 -16.53
N LEU A 127 -11.12 -9.95 -15.65
CA LEU A 127 -12.16 -10.29 -14.67
C LEU A 127 -12.31 -9.19 -13.61
N LEU A 128 -11.21 -8.63 -13.13
CA LEU A 128 -11.23 -7.53 -12.14
C LEU A 128 -11.76 -6.25 -12.77
N ASN A 129 -11.34 -5.95 -13.98
CA ASN A 129 -11.81 -4.80 -14.72
C ASN A 129 -13.33 -4.88 -14.92
N LEU A 130 -13.86 -6.00 -15.42
CA LEU A 130 -15.30 -6.21 -15.60
C LEU A 130 -16.05 -6.17 -14.26
N GLY A 131 -15.53 -6.83 -13.22
CA GLY A 131 -16.10 -6.81 -11.87
C GLY A 131 -16.20 -5.39 -11.31
N SER A 132 -15.17 -4.57 -11.51
CA SER A 132 -15.16 -3.16 -11.06
C SER A 132 -16.18 -2.30 -11.80
N LEU A 133 -16.46 -2.58 -13.08
CA LEU A 133 -17.51 -1.90 -13.85
C LEU A 133 -18.92 -2.25 -13.36
N LEU A 134 -19.12 -3.48 -12.90
CA LEU A 134 -20.40 -3.94 -12.39
C LEU A 134 -20.63 -3.58 -10.91
N PHE A 135 -19.57 -3.24 -10.19
CA PHE A 135 -19.62 -2.95 -8.74
C PHE A 135 -20.62 -1.85 -8.35
N PRO A 136 -20.79 -0.72 -9.08
CA PRO A 136 -21.80 0.30 -8.74
C PRO A 136 -23.21 -0.24 -8.63
N TYR A 137 -23.56 -1.24 -9.46
CA TYR A 137 -24.89 -1.87 -9.52
C TYR A 137 -25.10 -2.93 -8.42
N THR A 138 -24.07 -3.28 -7.65
CA THR A 138 -24.19 -4.24 -6.56
C THR A 138 -25.10 -3.67 -5.47
N PRO A 139 -26.17 -4.36 -5.02
CA PRO A 139 -26.99 -3.89 -3.91
C PRO A 139 -26.18 -3.72 -2.62
N GLN A 140 -26.56 -2.73 -1.78
CA GLN A 140 -25.85 -2.39 -0.54
C GLN A 140 -25.69 -3.59 0.42
N PHE A 141 -26.67 -4.48 0.45
CA PHE A 141 -26.63 -5.69 1.26
C PHE A 141 -25.47 -6.62 0.82
N PHE A 142 -25.33 -6.84 -0.50
CA PHE A 142 -24.25 -7.67 -1.04
C PHE A 142 -22.88 -7.05 -0.81
N TYR A 143 -22.76 -5.72 -0.87
CA TYR A 143 -21.52 -5.03 -0.54
C TYR A 143 -21.04 -5.33 0.90
N LYS A 144 -21.95 -5.29 1.87
CA LYS A 144 -21.62 -5.61 3.27
C LYS A 144 -21.20 -7.07 3.48
N ILE A 145 -21.73 -8.00 2.70
CA ILE A 145 -21.36 -9.41 2.75
C ILE A 145 -20.05 -9.66 1.99
N SER A 146 -19.82 -8.98 0.88
CA SER A 146 -18.63 -9.18 0.04
C SER A 146 -17.33 -8.94 0.81
N SER A 147 -17.28 -7.98 1.73
CA SER A 147 -16.13 -7.74 2.60
C SER A 147 -15.74 -8.98 3.44
N PHE A 148 -16.72 -9.76 3.87
CA PHE A 148 -16.46 -11.01 4.60
C PHE A 148 -16.01 -12.13 3.65
N LEU A 149 -16.67 -12.23 2.48
CA LEU A 149 -16.35 -13.25 1.48
C LEU A 149 -15.00 -12.99 0.79
N SER A 150 -14.49 -11.75 0.83
CA SER A 150 -13.19 -11.42 0.24
C SER A 150 -11.99 -11.86 1.09
N LEU A 151 -12.16 -12.08 2.41
CA LEU A 151 -11.04 -12.41 3.30
C LEU A 151 -10.19 -13.61 2.83
N PRO A 152 -10.75 -14.76 2.37
CA PRO A 152 -9.95 -15.88 1.88
C PRO A 152 -9.19 -15.61 0.59
N PHE A 153 -9.57 -14.53 -0.14
CA PHE A 153 -8.85 -14.07 -1.32
C PHE A 153 -7.74 -13.07 -0.95
N LEU A 154 -7.96 -12.32 0.14
CA LEU A 154 -7.00 -11.34 0.62
C LEU A 154 -5.85 -12.00 1.38
N ALA A 155 -6.12 -12.98 2.23
CA ALA A 155 -5.09 -13.61 3.06
C ALA A 155 -5.29 -15.10 3.22
N ASN A 156 -4.20 -15.82 3.47
CA ASN A 156 -4.27 -17.21 3.89
C ASN A 156 -4.67 -17.25 5.38
N LEU A 157 -5.99 -17.39 5.65
CA LEU A 157 -6.56 -17.27 6.99
C LEU A 157 -5.99 -18.28 8.00
N SER A 158 -5.42 -19.40 7.56
CA SER A 158 -4.78 -20.37 8.46
C SER A 158 -3.46 -19.83 9.05
N ARG A 159 -2.92 -18.77 8.45
CA ARG A 159 -1.65 -18.13 8.85
C ARG A 159 -1.84 -16.74 9.45
N VAL A 160 -3.09 -16.33 9.68
CA VAL A 160 -3.44 -15.02 10.23
C VAL A 160 -4.02 -15.20 11.63
N SER A 161 -3.55 -14.44 12.60
CA SER A 161 -4.11 -14.46 13.94
C SER A 161 -5.57 -13.96 13.95
N SER A 162 -6.35 -14.36 14.95
CA SER A 162 -7.73 -13.86 15.10
C SER A 162 -7.77 -12.34 15.25
N THR A 163 -6.81 -11.75 15.93
CA THR A 163 -6.69 -10.28 16.08
C THR A 163 -6.46 -9.61 14.73
N ALA A 164 -5.49 -10.11 13.93
CA ALA A 164 -5.20 -9.56 12.61
C ALA A 164 -6.36 -9.77 11.63
N SER A 165 -7.05 -10.92 11.69
CA SER A 165 -8.25 -11.19 10.89
C SER A 165 -9.39 -10.21 11.20
N LEU A 166 -9.61 -9.91 12.49
CA LEU A 166 -10.61 -8.92 12.92
C LEU A 166 -10.23 -7.50 12.51
N ALA A 167 -8.95 -7.13 12.64
CA ALA A 167 -8.45 -5.82 12.21
C ALA A 167 -8.61 -5.64 10.69
N LEU A 168 -8.27 -6.66 9.89
CA LEU A 168 -8.46 -6.67 8.44
C LEU A 168 -9.95 -6.55 8.08
N LEU A 169 -10.83 -7.36 8.68
CA LEU A 169 -12.26 -7.30 8.45
C LEU A 169 -12.85 -5.93 8.82
N LYS A 170 -12.45 -5.36 9.96
CA LYS A 170 -12.91 -4.05 10.41
C LYS A 170 -12.46 -2.96 9.44
N SER A 171 -11.23 -3.03 8.96
CA SER A 171 -10.66 -2.06 8.02
C SER A 171 -11.39 -2.13 6.67
N THR A 172 -11.53 -3.31 6.07
CA THR A 172 -12.23 -3.48 4.77
C THR A 172 -13.71 -3.11 4.82
N ARG A 173 -14.34 -3.10 6.00
CA ARG A 173 -15.72 -2.66 6.22
C ARG A 173 -15.89 -1.19 6.54
N SER A 174 -14.80 -0.47 6.77
CA SER A 174 -14.84 0.93 7.20
C SER A 174 -15.27 1.88 6.06
N ALA A 175 -14.90 1.55 4.81
CA ALA A 175 -15.21 2.40 3.68
C ALA A 175 -16.69 2.30 3.27
N PRO A 176 -17.35 3.44 2.99
CA PRO A 176 -18.63 3.45 2.30
C PRO A 176 -18.53 2.84 0.91
N LYS A 177 -19.64 2.26 0.40
CA LYS A 177 -19.68 1.71 -0.95
C LYS A 177 -19.27 2.72 -2.02
N GLU A 178 -19.64 3.99 -1.85
CA GLU A 178 -19.26 5.07 -2.75
C GLU A 178 -17.74 5.23 -2.84
N THR A 179 -17.06 5.23 -1.69
CA THR A 179 -15.60 5.33 -1.63
C THR A 179 -14.92 4.10 -2.23
N ALA A 180 -15.42 2.90 -1.93
CA ALA A 180 -14.90 1.67 -2.53
C ALA A 180 -15.06 1.70 -4.07
N ASN A 181 -16.19 2.18 -4.58
CA ASN A 181 -16.42 2.36 -6.01
C ASN A 181 -15.44 3.38 -6.64
N GLN A 182 -15.21 4.50 -5.97
CA GLN A 182 -14.25 5.51 -6.41
C GLN A 182 -12.83 4.92 -6.48
N ARG A 183 -12.39 4.19 -5.47
CA ARG A 183 -11.07 3.55 -5.44
C ARG A 183 -10.91 2.48 -6.51
N LEU A 184 -11.95 1.68 -6.77
CA LEU A 184 -11.98 0.73 -7.90
C LEU A 184 -11.88 1.45 -9.25
N SER A 185 -12.56 2.60 -9.42
CA SER A 185 -12.45 3.42 -10.62
C SER A 185 -11.03 3.96 -10.81
N LEU A 186 -10.41 4.44 -9.73
CA LEU A 186 -9.01 4.90 -9.77
C LEU A 186 -8.06 3.79 -10.21
N MET A 187 -8.22 2.55 -9.71
CA MET A 187 -7.39 1.42 -10.15
C MET A 187 -7.65 1.01 -11.60
N ARG A 188 -8.90 1.06 -12.04
CA ARG A 188 -9.26 0.77 -13.44
C ARG A 188 -8.67 1.78 -14.40
N GLU A 189 -8.64 3.05 -14.02
CA GLU A 189 -8.15 4.18 -14.80
C GLU A 189 -6.65 4.46 -14.55
N PHE A 190 -6.02 3.61 -13.72
CA PHE A 190 -4.61 3.79 -13.39
C PHE A 190 -3.75 3.70 -14.65
N ASN A 191 -2.97 4.74 -14.88
CA ASN A 191 -1.98 4.82 -15.92
C ASN A 191 -0.71 5.48 -15.38
N ILE A 192 0.44 5.07 -15.88
CA ILE A 192 1.76 5.55 -15.48
C ILE A 192 2.67 5.62 -16.69
N ASP A 193 3.52 6.63 -16.74
CA ASP A 193 4.56 6.74 -17.76
C ASP A 193 5.75 5.84 -17.41
N GLU A 194 5.81 4.65 -18.04
CA GLU A 194 6.89 3.68 -17.81
C GLU A 194 8.27 4.24 -18.20
N ASN A 195 8.36 5.20 -19.14
CA ASN A 195 9.63 5.84 -19.47
C ASN A 195 10.14 6.72 -18.33
N LYS A 196 9.27 7.36 -17.56
CA LYS A 196 9.69 8.07 -16.35
C LYS A 196 10.14 7.14 -15.27
N LEU A 197 9.43 6.01 -15.07
CA LEU A 197 9.83 5.00 -14.09
C LEU A 197 11.19 4.35 -14.45
N SER A 198 11.48 4.15 -15.72
CA SER A 198 12.78 3.61 -16.15
C SER A 198 13.98 4.51 -15.86
N GLN A 199 13.75 5.77 -15.51
CA GLN A 199 14.77 6.73 -15.09
C GLN A 199 15.00 6.74 -13.56
N ILE A 200 14.21 5.97 -12.80
CA ILE A 200 14.37 5.82 -11.35
C ILE A 200 15.58 4.94 -11.07
N THR A 201 16.63 5.53 -10.54
CA THR A 201 17.89 4.83 -10.24
C THR A 201 18.00 4.37 -8.78
N GLN A 202 17.09 4.83 -7.92
CA GLN A 202 17.02 4.41 -6.53
C GLN A 202 16.74 2.90 -6.45
N PRO A 203 17.25 2.21 -5.42
CA PRO A 203 16.95 0.81 -5.19
C PRO A 203 15.44 0.59 -5.01
N VAL A 204 14.88 -0.38 -5.74
CA VAL A 204 13.47 -0.78 -5.67
C VAL A 204 13.39 -2.25 -5.26
N LEU A 205 12.73 -2.54 -4.14
CA LEU A 205 12.42 -3.89 -3.72
C LEU A 205 10.97 -4.21 -4.08
N LEU A 206 10.78 -5.25 -4.87
CA LEU A 206 9.48 -5.77 -5.30
C LEU A 206 9.18 -7.04 -4.51
N ILE A 207 8.14 -7.02 -3.69
CA ILE A 207 7.72 -8.17 -2.90
C ILE A 207 6.43 -8.71 -3.50
N ALA A 208 6.42 -9.99 -3.87
CA ALA A 208 5.30 -10.64 -4.51
C ALA A 208 4.87 -11.90 -3.75
N SER A 209 3.60 -12.04 -3.47
CA SER A 209 3.00 -13.24 -2.89
C SER A 209 2.66 -14.25 -3.97
N ARG A 210 3.15 -15.51 -3.81
CA ARG A 210 2.91 -16.57 -4.80
C ARG A 210 1.45 -17.00 -4.85
N ASP A 211 0.80 -17.08 -3.69
CA ASP A 211 -0.60 -17.53 -3.57
C ASP A 211 -1.58 -16.35 -3.54
N ASP A 212 -1.19 -15.20 -4.13
CA ASP A 212 -2.10 -14.08 -4.31
C ASP A 212 -3.25 -14.48 -5.25
N ARG A 213 -4.47 -14.55 -4.68
CA ARG A 213 -5.69 -14.92 -5.41
C ARG A 213 -6.46 -13.72 -5.94
N LEU A 214 -6.01 -12.50 -5.59
CA LEU A 214 -6.65 -11.26 -6.02
C LEU A 214 -5.96 -10.68 -7.24
N LEU A 215 -4.62 -10.63 -7.23
CA LEU A 215 -3.81 -10.03 -8.27
C LEU A 215 -2.70 -10.98 -8.74
N PRO A 216 -2.23 -10.86 -10.00
CA PRO A 216 -1.09 -11.64 -10.50
C PRO A 216 0.23 -11.05 -10.00
N SER A 217 0.46 -11.07 -8.67
CA SER A 217 1.54 -10.34 -8.00
C SER A 217 2.94 -10.70 -8.50
N GLU A 218 3.24 -11.98 -8.78
CA GLU A 218 4.55 -12.38 -9.34
C GLU A 218 4.76 -11.82 -10.75
N ALA A 219 3.73 -11.90 -11.61
CA ALA A 219 3.82 -11.38 -12.98
C ALA A 219 3.95 -9.84 -12.98
N GLU A 220 3.28 -9.16 -12.06
CA GLU A 220 3.39 -7.71 -11.93
C GLU A 220 4.74 -7.28 -11.36
N ALA A 221 5.28 -7.99 -10.39
CA ALA A 221 6.64 -7.74 -9.89
C ALA A 221 7.69 -7.92 -11.01
N GLN A 222 7.56 -8.97 -11.83
CA GLN A 222 8.43 -9.17 -12.98
C GLN A 222 8.30 -8.04 -14.02
N ARG A 223 7.08 -7.57 -14.30
CA ARG A 223 6.86 -6.43 -15.22
C ARG A 223 7.52 -5.16 -14.68
N LEU A 224 7.32 -4.84 -13.41
CA LEU A 224 7.93 -3.66 -12.79
C LEU A 224 9.46 -3.78 -12.72
N SER A 225 10.01 -4.97 -12.48
CA SER A 225 11.45 -5.21 -12.50
C SER A 225 12.07 -4.97 -13.88
N ASN A 226 11.32 -5.19 -14.95
CA ASN A 226 11.81 -4.87 -16.30
C ASN A 226 11.78 -3.35 -16.59
N ILE A 227 11.08 -2.57 -15.78
CA ILE A 227 11.01 -1.11 -15.91
C ILE A 227 12.07 -0.43 -15.03
N PHE A 228 12.18 -0.83 -13.76
CA PHE A 228 13.13 -0.24 -12.82
C PHE A 228 14.53 -0.79 -13.00
N PRO A 229 15.54 0.04 -13.37
CA PRO A 229 16.91 -0.44 -13.66
C PRO A 229 17.65 -1.01 -12.45
N ASN A 230 17.26 -0.60 -11.23
CA ASN A 230 17.88 -1.02 -9.97
C ASN A 230 16.83 -1.69 -9.08
N SER A 231 16.32 -2.84 -9.50
CA SER A 231 15.27 -3.57 -8.78
C SER A 231 15.69 -4.98 -8.37
N GLN A 232 15.12 -5.43 -7.26
CA GLN A 232 15.21 -6.79 -6.73
C GLN A 232 13.82 -7.34 -6.48
N ILE A 233 13.58 -8.62 -6.76
CA ILE A 233 12.31 -9.30 -6.48
C ILE A 233 12.51 -10.29 -5.33
N ILE A 234 11.57 -10.26 -4.38
CA ILE A 234 11.40 -11.30 -3.37
C ILE A 234 10.02 -11.92 -3.54
N THR A 235 9.97 -13.22 -3.71
CA THR A 235 8.72 -13.98 -3.73
C THR A 235 8.47 -14.61 -2.37
N LEU A 236 7.29 -14.33 -1.80
CA LEU A 236 6.83 -14.92 -0.55
C LEU A 236 6.05 -16.20 -0.86
N PRO A 237 6.59 -17.39 -0.54
CA PRO A 237 5.87 -18.63 -0.74
C PRO A 237 4.69 -18.73 0.23
N ASN A 238 3.57 -19.31 -0.21
CA ASN A 238 2.37 -19.56 0.59
C ASN A 238 1.72 -18.29 1.19
N SER A 239 1.97 -17.10 0.62
CA SER A 239 1.42 -15.84 1.07
C SER A 239 0.32 -15.35 0.14
N GLY A 240 -0.77 -14.84 0.74
CA GLY A 240 -1.88 -14.21 0.02
C GLY A 240 -1.62 -12.73 -0.26
N HIS A 241 -2.64 -12.03 -0.78
CA HIS A 241 -2.54 -10.63 -1.20
C HIS A 241 -2.13 -9.68 -0.05
N ALA A 242 -2.86 -9.69 1.07
CA ALA A 242 -2.52 -8.94 2.28
C ALA A 242 -1.48 -9.74 3.10
N CYS A 243 -0.27 -9.89 2.57
CA CYS A 243 0.73 -10.78 3.16
C CYS A 243 1.24 -10.28 4.52
N LEU A 244 1.26 -8.97 4.74
CA LEU A 244 1.79 -8.36 5.98
C LEU A 244 0.95 -8.61 7.22
N VAL A 245 -0.27 -9.21 7.08
CA VAL A 245 -1.07 -9.62 8.23
C VAL A 245 -0.82 -11.07 8.66
N GLN A 246 -0.02 -11.83 7.90
CA GLN A 246 0.30 -13.23 8.20
C GLN A 246 1.38 -13.32 9.28
N ASN A 247 1.21 -14.26 10.23
CA ASN A 247 2.05 -14.38 11.44
C ASN A 247 3.53 -14.63 11.15
N ASP A 248 3.84 -15.19 10.01
CA ASP A 248 5.19 -15.57 9.58
C ASP A 248 5.76 -14.66 8.49
N VAL A 249 5.10 -13.54 8.22
CA VAL A 249 5.58 -12.48 7.33
C VAL A 249 5.92 -11.25 8.17
N ASN A 250 7.19 -10.95 8.27
CA ASN A 250 7.68 -9.77 8.96
C ASN A 250 8.47 -8.90 7.97
N LEU A 251 7.97 -7.68 7.73
CA LEU A 251 8.58 -6.78 6.75
C LEU A 251 10.01 -6.39 7.14
N TYR A 252 10.28 -6.18 8.42
CA TYR A 252 11.62 -5.85 8.90
C TYR A 252 12.64 -6.96 8.58
N GLU A 253 12.28 -8.22 8.85
CA GLU A 253 13.13 -9.38 8.55
C GLU A 253 13.35 -9.56 7.03
N ILE A 254 12.32 -9.28 6.23
CA ILE A 254 12.45 -9.30 4.76
C ILE A 254 13.45 -8.25 4.31
N LEU A 255 13.38 -7.03 4.83
CA LEU A 255 14.29 -5.95 4.47
C LEU A 255 15.74 -6.24 4.90
N LEU A 256 15.94 -6.87 6.07
CA LEU A 256 17.25 -7.34 6.53
C LEU A 256 17.82 -8.41 5.58
N SER A 257 17.04 -9.45 5.28
CA SER A 257 17.48 -10.55 4.42
C SER A 257 17.78 -10.11 2.99
N ALA A 258 17.11 -9.05 2.52
CA ALA A 258 17.34 -8.43 1.23
C ALA A 258 18.56 -7.50 1.20
N ASN A 259 19.24 -7.26 2.32
CA ASN A 259 20.24 -6.21 2.48
C ASN A 259 19.70 -4.82 2.08
N PHE A 260 18.41 -4.58 2.32
CA PHE A 260 17.72 -3.36 1.93
C PHE A 260 17.75 -2.28 3.03
N ILE A 261 18.11 -2.66 4.25
CA ILE A 261 18.41 -1.75 5.37
C ILE A 261 19.91 -1.49 5.39
N ILE A 262 20.28 -0.23 5.61
CA ILE A 262 21.66 0.13 5.90
C ILE A 262 21.81 0.01 7.42
N ALA A 263 22.64 -0.93 7.87
CA ALA A 263 22.96 -1.13 9.27
C ALA A 263 23.82 0.02 9.82
#